data_ea99a39ca0c695749ce8c7b151400991
#
_entry.id   ea99a39ca0c695749ce8c7b151400991
#
_cell.length_a   1.000
_cell.length_b   1.000
_cell.length_c   1.000
_cell.angle_alpha   90.00
_cell.angle_beta   90.00
_cell.angle_gamma   90.00
#
_symmetry.space_group_name_H-M   'P 1'
#
loop_
_entity.id
_entity.type
_entity.pdbx_description
1 polymer ?
#
loop_
_entity_poly.entity_id
_entity_poly.type
_entity_poly.pdbx_seq_one_letter_code
_entity_poly.pdbx_strand_id
1 'polypeptide(L)'
;MLRPVDFVFQKLKIFPSLFSIFTGAKSFENNLCIGDEFLNKKGLHLFRLQLASRLADRYRRSIHRRLSSDLIDQYQKNGYILIKNFLKEDDFNSLRKEILDNKWIRQDMNQGGTVTRRVWLDATSLNASAKNLKAIIQSSNVKDMIRYVAGTGGEPIFSLQAIFSGHSPRGNDPQSDFHTDTFHSTAKAWFFLENVAEDKGPFSYIPGSHKLTKNRLNWEYRMSCSASKNSNKYHARGSFRPTPDDLKDMAYDQPKVFGVPANTLVIANTMGFHRRTPSQQASVRVELYASLRRNPFNVFPQLDILSVRFLQNRIGMIYCIAMTFGNRFLGTKLPWKNAGYGFLKNPPKKRSKRRP
;
A
#
# COMPACT_ATOMS: atom_id res chain seq x y z
N MET A 1 37.70 -7.07 -21.27
CA MET A 1 36.88 -7.07 -22.51
C MET A 1 35.61 -7.85 -22.25
N LEU A 2 34.44 -7.19 -22.24
CA LEU A 2 33.15 -7.84 -22.15
C LEU A 2 32.89 -8.61 -23.45
N ARG A 3 32.33 -9.83 -23.33
CA ARG A 3 32.03 -10.65 -24.53
C ARG A 3 30.92 -9.95 -25.35
N PRO A 4 30.92 -10.04 -26.68
CA PRO A 4 29.94 -9.39 -27.56
C PRO A 4 28.46 -9.72 -27.18
N VAL A 5 28.24 -10.91 -26.63
CA VAL A 5 26.91 -11.38 -26.16
C VAL A 5 26.41 -10.56 -24.97
N ASP A 6 27.29 -10.18 -24.02
CA ASP A 6 26.92 -9.37 -22.85
C ASP A 6 26.53 -7.95 -23.26
N PHE A 7 27.12 -7.42 -24.32
CA PHE A 7 26.82 -6.09 -24.86
C PHE A 7 25.44 -6.04 -25.54
N VAL A 8 25.06 -7.09 -26.24
CA VAL A 8 23.71 -7.21 -26.85
C VAL A 8 22.63 -7.36 -25.77
N PHE A 9 22.86 -8.20 -24.75
CA PHE A 9 21.93 -8.37 -23.64
C PHE A 9 21.79 -7.11 -22.77
N GLN A 10 22.84 -6.30 -22.60
CA GLN A 10 22.74 -5.00 -21.95
C GLN A 10 21.91 -4.01 -22.77
N LYS A 11 22.12 -3.93 -24.10
CA LYS A 11 21.30 -3.06 -24.97
C LYS A 11 19.83 -3.45 -24.97
N LEU A 12 19.51 -4.75 -24.96
CA LEU A 12 18.13 -5.24 -24.88
C LEU A 12 17.42 -4.86 -23.56
N LYS A 13 18.17 -4.64 -22.46
CA LYS A 13 17.62 -4.19 -21.18
C LYS A 13 17.46 -2.66 -21.05
N ILE A 14 18.13 -1.88 -21.89
CA ILE A 14 18.08 -0.41 -21.85
C ILE A 14 16.71 0.10 -22.29
N PHE A 15 16.14 -0.42 -23.37
CA PHE A 15 14.82 0.01 -23.87
C PHE A 15 13.69 -0.14 -22.84
N PRO A 16 13.47 -1.32 -22.20
CA PRO A 16 12.49 -1.46 -21.13
C PRO A 16 12.79 -0.56 -19.93
N SER A 17 14.08 -0.31 -19.63
CA SER A 17 14.48 0.57 -18.53
C SER A 17 14.17 2.04 -18.80
N LEU A 18 14.34 2.52 -20.03
CA LEU A 18 13.94 3.86 -20.45
C LEU A 18 12.41 4.05 -20.37
N PHE A 19 11.66 3.10 -20.91
CA PHE A 19 10.20 3.15 -20.84
C PHE A 19 9.71 3.19 -19.39
N SER A 20 10.39 2.49 -18.49
CA SER A 20 10.02 2.42 -17.07
C SER A 20 10.14 3.75 -16.32
N ILE A 21 10.87 4.76 -16.88
CA ILE A 21 10.94 6.12 -16.34
C ILE A 21 9.54 6.73 -16.22
N PHE A 22 8.65 6.45 -17.17
CA PHE A 22 7.27 6.94 -17.20
C PHE A 22 6.25 5.91 -16.72
N THR A 23 6.67 5.03 -15.80
CA THR A 23 5.81 4.05 -15.15
C THR A 23 5.88 4.15 -13.64
N GLY A 24 5.06 3.38 -12.92
CA GLY A 24 5.15 3.23 -11.46
C GLY A 24 6.33 2.38 -10.98
N ALA A 25 7.31 2.06 -11.85
CA ALA A 25 8.54 1.36 -11.46
C ALA A 25 9.34 2.22 -10.47
N LYS A 26 9.79 1.60 -9.38
CA LYS A 26 10.45 2.32 -8.28
C LYS A 26 11.79 1.74 -7.85
N SER A 27 12.15 0.55 -8.34
CA SER A 27 13.37 -0.14 -7.90
C SER A 27 14.61 0.49 -8.54
N PHE A 28 15.52 0.94 -7.70
CA PHE A 28 16.84 1.41 -8.13
C PHE A 28 17.80 0.23 -8.36
N GLU A 29 17.66 -0.84 -7.56
CA GLU A 29 18.50 -2.05 -7.68
C GLU A 29 18.27 -2.79 -9.00
N ASN A 30 17.02 -2.86 -9.47
CA ASN A 30 16.61 -3.72 -10.59
C ASN A 30 16.36 -2.95 -11.91
N ASN A 31 16.66 -1.66 -11.98
CA ASN A 31 16.40 -0.85 -13.16
C ASN A 31 17.61 0.01 -13.51
N LEU A 32 18.14 -0.17 -14.72
CA LEU A 32 19.36 0.48 -15.16
C LEU A 32 19.26 2.01 -15.24
N CYS A 33 18.09 2.55 -15.64
CA CYS A 33 17.91 4.00 -15.74
C CYS A 33 17.51 4.61 -14.40
N ILE A 34 16.53 4.02 -13.70
CA ILE A 34 16.04 4.54 -12.41
C ILE A 34 17.12 4.45 -11.34
N GLY A 35 17.96 3.41 -11.39
CA GLY A 35 19.07 3.18 -10.46
C GLY A 35 20.39 3.84 -10.85
N ASP A 36 20.45 4.49 -12.01
CA ASP A 36 21.65 5.14 -12.47
C ASP A 36 22.03 6.34 -11.61
N GLU A 37 23.24 6.32 -11.04
CA GLU A 37 23.73 7.35 -10.12
C GLU A 37 23.90 8.71 -10.83
N PHE A 38 24.40 8.71 -12.07
CA PHE A 38 24.60 9.95 -12.82
C PHE A 38 23.25 10.60 -13.16
N LEU A 39 22.26 9.83 -13.63
CA LEU A 39 20.93 10.35 -13.92
C LEU A 39 20.26 10.89 -12.66
N ASN A 40 20.42 10.23 -11.52
CA ASN A 40 19.85 10.71 -10.25
C ASN A 40 20.57 11.97 -9.73
N LYS A 41 21.88 12.09 -9.90
CA LYS A 41 22.63 13.33 -9.67
C LYS A 41 22.18 14.47 -10.58
N LYS A 42 21.70 14.17 -11.79
CA LYS A 42 21.06 15.13 -12.71
C LYS A 42 19.57 15.38 -12.41
N GLY A 43 19.02 14.73 -11.37
CA GLY A 43 17.68 15.00 -10.88
C GLY A 43 16.58 14.08 -11.42
N LEU A 44 16.89 12.95 -12.03
CA LEU A 44 15.89 12.04 -12.62
C LEU A 44 14.81 11.66 -11.60
N HIS A 45 15.19 11.26 -10.38
CA HIS A 45 14.23 10.90 -9.35
C HIS A 45 13.31 12.06 -8.98
N LEU A 46 13.90 13.25 -8.77
CA LEU A 46 13.13 14.45 -8.43
C LEU A 46 12.17 14.85 -9.56
N PHE A 47 12.61 14.77 -10.81
CA PHE A 47 11.74 15.02 -11.97
C PHE A 47 10.52 14.09 -11.94
N ARG A 48 10.74 12.77 -11.77
CA ARG A 48 9.67 11.79 -11.70
C ARG A 48 8.71 12.06 -10.54
N LEU A 49 9.26 12.33 -9.37
CA LEU A 49 8.52 12.63 -8.14
C LEU A 49 7.62 13.86 -8.32
N GLN A 50 8.18 14.96 -8.82
CA GLN A 50 7.45 16.23 -9.01
C GLN A 50 6.40 16.11 -10.13
N LEU A 51 6.72 15.47 -11.25
CA LEU A 51 5.76 15.26 -12.34
C LEU A 51 4.58 14.40 -11.87
N ALA A 52 4.86 13.30 -11.18
CA ALA A 52 3.83 12.44 -10.60
C ALA A 52 2.92 13.18 -9.61
N SER A 53 3.51 14.04 -8.76
CA SER A 53 2.75 14.88 -7.82
C SER A 53 1.83 15.86 -8.55
N ARG A 54 2.34 16.56 -9.57
CA ARG A 54 1.54 17.52 -10.37
C ARG A 54 0.35 16.84 -11.06
N LEU A 55 0.56 15.64 -11.62
CA LEU A 55 -0.52 14.88 -12.26
C LEU A 55 -1.56 14.41 -11.23
N ALA A 56 -1.12 13.95 -10.06
CA ALA A 56 -2.01 13.59 -8.97
C ALA A 56 -2.83 14.79 -8.48
N ASP A 57 -2.23 15.97 -8.35
CA ASP A 57 -2.95 17.18 -7.94
C ASP A 57 -3.94 17.66 -9.01
N ARG A 58 -3.58 17.52 -10.29
CA ARG A 58 -4.53 17.77 -11.40
C ARG A 58 -5.75 16.86 -11.29
N TYR A 59 -5.54 15.57 -11.02
CA TYR A 59 -6.65 14.63 -10.84
C TYR A 59 -7.49 14.99 -9.61
N ARG A 60 -6.89 15.31 -8.47
CA ARG A 60 -7.63 15.72 -7.25
C ARG A 60 -8.53 16.92 -7.53
N ARG A 61 -8.02 17.92 -8.26
CA ARG A 61 -8.84 19.07 -8.67
C ARG A 61 -10.05 18.68 -9.54
N SER A 62 -9.93 17.65 -10.39
CA SER A 62 -11.03 17.22 -11.25
C SER A 62 -12.16 16.51 -10.51
N ILE A 63 -11.88 15.93 -9.34
CA ILE A 63 -12.86 15.20 -8.53
C ILE A 63 -13.18 15.86 -7.18
N HIS A 64 -12.62 17.04 -6.88
CA HIS A 64 -12.77 17.65 -5.56
C HIS A 64 -14.23 17.87 -5.14
N ARG A 65 -15.13 18.17 -6.08
CA ARG A 65 -16.56 18.37 -5.83
C ARG A 65 -17.29 17.10 -5.36
N ARG A 66 -16.65 15.93 -5.41
CA ARG A 66 -17.23 14.66 -4.96
C ARG A 66 -17.00 14.41 -3.48
N LEU A 67 -16.19 15.21 -2.81
CA LEU A 67 -15.87 15.10 -1.40
C LEU A 67 -16.30 16.37 -0.68
N SER A 68 -16.59 16.26 0.63
CA SER A 68 -16.82 17.43 1.48
C SER A 68 -15.50 18.22 1.69
N SER A 69 -15.62 19.53 1.94
CA SER A 69 -14.50 20.39 2.25
C SER A 69 -13.65 19.87 3.41
N ASP A 70 -14.31 19.39 4.48
CA ASP A 70 -13.61 18.86 5.67
C ASP A 70 -12.69 17.68 5.36
N LEU A 71 -13.10 16.78 4.49
CA LEU A 71 -12.26 15.63 4.08
C LEU A 71 -11.08 16.09 3.22
N ILE A 72 -11.32 17.08 2.37
CA ILE A 72 -10.27 17.70 1.55
C ILE A 72 -9.24 18.37 2.44
N ASP A 73 -9.67 19.18 3.41
CA ASP A 73 -8.80 19.90 4.34
C ASP A 73 -8.01 18.95 5.23
N GLN A 74 -8.65 17.89 5.75
CA GLN A 74 -7.94 16.82 6.47
C GLN A 74 -6.82 16.23 5.63
N TYR A 75 -7.10 15.86 4.39
CA TYR A 75 -6.09 15.30 3.49
C TYR A 75 -4.99 16.31 3.18
N GLN A 76 -5.35 17.54 2.82
CA GLN A 76 -4.38 18.58 2.48
C GLN A 76 -3.44 18.89 3.64
N LYS A 77 -3.97 18.93 4.86
CA LYS A 77 -3.17 19.17 6.07
C LYS A 77 -2.29 17.98 6.40
N ASN A 78 -2.89 16.79 6.48
CA ASN A 78 -2.27 15.63 7.14
C ASN A 78 -1.73 14.58 6.17
N GLY A 79 -2.29 14.43 4.96
CA GLY A 79 -1.99 13.33 4.03
C GLY A 79 -2.84 12.08 4.26
N TYR A 80 -3.83 12.17 5.14
CA TYR A 80 -4.82 11.12 5.39
C TYR A 80 -6.20 11.70 5.68
N ILE A 81 -7.22 10.86 5.53
CA ILE A 81 -8.60 11.10 5.95
C ILE A 81 -8.90 10.13 7.10
N LEU A 82 -9.51 10.62 8.16
CA LEU A 82 -9.96 9.82 9.31
C LEU A 82 -11.44 10.14 9.60
N ILE A 83 -12.29 9.10 9.57
CA ILE A 83 -13.72 9.21 9.86
C ILE A 83 -14.07 8.20 10.96
N LYS A 84 -14.40 8.69 12.15
CA LYS A 84 -14.96 7.88 13.23
C LYS A 84 -16.48 7.70 13.01
N ASN A 85 -17.03 6.60 13.52
CA ASN A 85 -18.44 6.25 13.36
C ASN A 85 -18.87 6.35 11.87
N PHE A 86 -18.07 5.73 11.00
CA PHE A 86 -18.20 5.83 9.54
C PHE A 86 -19.55 5.32 9.03
N LEU A 87 -20.06 4.24 9.63
CA LEU A 87 -21.41 3.71 9.37
C LEU A 87 -22.31 4.00 10.56
N LYS A 88 -23.62 3.99 10.32
CA LYS A 88 -24.60 3.90 11.40
C LYS A 88 -24.35 2.63 12.20
N GLU A 89 -24.64 2.63 13.48
CA GLU A 89 -24.30 1.53 14.40
C GLU A 89 -24.87 0.18 13.95
N ASP A 90 -26.15 0.16 13.55
CA ASP A 90 -26.80 -1.07 13.09
C ASP A 90 -26.17 -1.62 11.80
N ASP A 91 -25.84 -0.74 10.85
CA ASP A 91 -25.17 -1.10 9.60
C ASP A 91 -23.77 -1.66 9.88
N PHE A 92 -23.05 -1.01 10.81
CA PHE A 92 -21.73 -1.46 11.23
C PHE A 92 -21.78 -2.82 11.91
N ASN A 93 -22.70 -3.02 12.86
CA ASN A 93 -22.85 -4.29 13.57
C ASN A 93 -23.25 -5.42 12.61
N SER A 94 -24.14 -5.16 11.66
CA SER A 94 -24.53 -6.10 10.62
C SER A 94 -23.33 -6.49 9.73
N LEU A 95 -22.57 -5.51 9.25
CA LEU A 95 -21.35 -5.75 8.46
C LEU A 95 -20.29 -6.52 9.24
N ARG A 96 -20.04 -6.13 10.49
CA ARG A 96 -19.08 -6.77 11.37
C ARG A 96 -19.41 -8.25 11.59
N LYS A 97 -20.68 -8.55 11.88
CA LYS A 97 -21.19 -9.92 12.00
C LYS A 97 -20.98 -10.68 10.69
N GLU A 98 -21.39 -10.11 9.56
CA GLU A 98 -21.21 -10.70 8.24
C GLU A 98 -19.76 -11.09 7.95
N ILE A 99 -18.79 -10.26 8.33
CA ILE A 99 -17.37 -10.53 8.08
C ILE A 99 -16.80 -11.57 9.05
N LEU A 100 -17.15 -11.51 10.33
CA LEU A 100 -16.53 -12.35 11.36
C LEU A 100 -17.15 -13.74 11.45
N ASP A 101 -18.45 -13.89 11.15
CA ASP A 101 -19.18 -15.16 11.26
C ASP A 101 -19.11 -16.00 9.97
N ASN A 102 -18.62 -15.43 8.86
CA ASN A 102 -18.42 -16.18 7.64
C ASN A 102 -17.03 -16.80 7.55
N LYS A 103 -16.96 -17.91 6.83
CA LYS A 103 -15.70 -18.55 6.45
C LYS A 103 -15.23 -18.04 5.08
N TRP A 104 -13.92 -17.89 4.93
CA TRP A 104 -13.28 -17.28 3.76
C TRP A 104 -12.11 -18.13 3.25
N ILE A 105 -11.80 -18.03 1.96
CA ILE A 105 -10.54 -18.53 1.39
C ILE A 105 -9.44 -17.54 1.77
N ARG A 106 -8.47 -18.00 2.56
CA ARG A 106 -7.47 -17.15 3.20
C ARG A 106 -6.08 -17.38 2.64
N GLN A 107 -5.30 -16.31 2.61
CA GLN A 107 -3.87 -16.35 2.28
C GLN A 107 -3.07 -15.65 3.38
N ASP A 108 -1.99 -16.26 3.83
CA ASP A 108 -1.12 -15.75 4.88
C ASP A 108 0.24 -15.35 4.33
N MET A 109 0.73 -14.18 4.75
CA MET A 109 2.07 -13.69 4.48
C MET A 109 2.80 -13.43 5.78
N ASN A 110 4.00 -14.03 5.94
CA ASN A 110 4.84 -13.83 7.11
C ASN A 110 5.82 -12.68 6.87
N GLN A 111 5.85 -11.71 7.79
CA GLN A 111 6.78 -10.59 7.82
C GLN A 111 7.36 -10.45 9.23
N GLY A 112 8.58 -10.97 9.46
CA GLY A 112 9.15 -11.00 10.80
C GLY A 112 8.28 -11.78 11.79
N GLY A 113 7.96 -11.16 12.92
CA GLY A 113 7.08 -11.70 13.97
C GLY A 113 5.58 -11.55 13.68
N THR A 114 5.20 -11.01 12.53
CA THR A 114 3.82 -10.69 12.17
C THR A 114 3.34 -11.57 11.02
N VAL A 115 2.10 -12.07 11.12
CA VAL A 115 1.40 -12.73 10.03
C VAL A 115 0.29 -11.81 9.55
N THR A 116 0.33 -11.45 8.27
CA THR A 116 -0.77 -10.75 7.60
C THR A 116 -1.59 -11.76 6.83
N ARG A 117 -2.86 -11.90 7.19
CA ARG A 117 -3.85 -12.72 6.48
C ARG A 117 -4.67 -11.84 5.56
N ARG A 118 -4.94 -12.31 4.35
CA ARG A 118 -5.86 -11.66 3.42
C ARG A 118 -6.89 -12.60 2.83
N VAL A 119 -8.07 -12.03 2.60
CA VAL A 119 -9.14 -12.58 1.77
C VAL A 119 -9.36 -11.55 0.67
N TRP A 120 -9.00 -11.90 -0.55
CA TRP A 120 -9.23 -11.02 -1.70
C TRP A 120 -10.72 -10.99 -2.02
N LEU A 121 -11.28 -9.79 -2.10
CA LEU A 121 -12.69 -9.59 -2.33
C LEU A 121 -12.96 -9.35 -3.81
N ASP A 122 -13.92 -10.11 -4.30
CA ASP A 122 -14.49 -9.96 -5.62
C ASP A 122 -16.00 -9.79 -5.46
N ALA A 123 -16.53 -8.66 -5.88
CA ALA A 123 -17.95 -8.36 -5.71
C ALA A 123 -18.87 -9.36 -6.42
N THR A 124 -18.38 -10.12 -7.43
CA THR A 124 -19.14 -11.15 -8.13
C THR A 124 -19.16 -12.48 -7.39
N SER A 125 -18.13 -12.75 -6.58
CA SER A 125 -18.00 -13.97 -5.79
C SER A 125 -18.62 -13.88 -4.39
N LEU A 126 -19.01 -12.66 -3.97
CA LEU A 126 -19.73 -12.47 -2.71
C LEU A 126 -21.15 -12.97 -2.86
N ASN A 127 -21.49 -13.97 -2.05
CA ASN A 127 -22.83 -14.55 -1.98
C ASN A 127 -23.85 -13.62 -1.26
N ALA A 128 -25.10 -14.05 -1.17
CA ALA A 128 -26.15 -13.28 -0.53
C ALA A 128 -25.90 -12.97 0.95
N SER A 129 -25.07 -13.79 1.63
CA SER A 129 -24.70 -13.55 3.05
C SER A 129 -23.68 -12.43 3.24
N ALA A 130 -23.17 -11.83 2.16
CA ALA A 130 -22.17 -10.76 2.19
C ALA A 130 -22.67 -9.45 1.56
N LYS A 131 -23.96 -9.12 1.70
CA LYS A 131 -24.60 -7.97 1.06
C LYS A 131 -24.06 -6.62 1.56
N ASN A 132 -23.80 -6.48 2.86
CA ASN A 132 -23.30 -5.23 3.44
C ASN A 132 -21.85 -4.98 3.02
N LEU A 133 -21.02 -6.04 3.00
CA LEU A 133 -19.66 -5.98 2.48
C LEU A 133 -19.66 -5.58 1.00
N LYS A 134 -20.53 -6.17 0.20
CA LYS A 134 -20.72 -5.83 -1.21
C LYS A 134 -21.12 -4.37 -1.40
N ALA A 135 -22.04 -3.86 -0.59
CA ALA A 135 -22.47 -2.46 -0.63
C ALA A 135 -21.29 -1.49 -0.38
N ILE A 136 -20.44 -1.76 0.61
CA ILE A 136 -19.29 -0.90 0.92
C ILE A 136 -18.26 -0.93 -0.22
N ILE A 137 -17.87 -2.10 -0.72
CA ILE A 137 -16.86 -2.19 -1.79
C ILE A 137 -17.37 -1.63 -3.13
N GLN A 138 -18.66 -1.50 -3.30
CA GLN A 138 -19.28 -0.85 -4.47
C GLN A 138 -19.60 0.63 -4.25
N SER A 139 -19.51 1.14 -3.02
CA SER A 139 -19.81 2.52 -2.69
C SER A 139 -18.95 3.50 -3.49
N SER A 140 -19.60 4.37 -4.27
CA SER A 140 -18.92 5.44 -5.02
C SER A 140 -18.21 6.42 -4.10
N ASN A 141 -18.83 6.76 -2.96
CA ASN A 141 -18.25 7.65 -1.95
C ASN A 141 -16.94 7.10 -1.39
N VAL A 142 -16.91 5.82 -0.97
CA VAL A 142 -15.69 5.17 -0.48
C VAL A 142 -14.60 5.15 -1.57
N LYS A 143 -14.97 4.79 -2.80
CA LYS A 143 -14.04 4.76 -3.92
C LYS A 143 -13.50 6.15 -4.27
N ASP A 144 -14.33 7.18 -4.24
CA ASP A 144 -13.91 8.55 -4.56
C ASP A 144 -12.99 9.13 -3.47
N MET A 145 -13.20 8.83 -2.18
CA MET A 145 -12.25 9.15 -1.12
C MET A 145 -10.89 8.48 -1.36
N ILE A 146 -10.88 7.19 -1.71
CA ILE A 146 -9.63 6.44 -1.98
C ILE A 146 -8.93 7.01 -3.23
N ARG A 147 -9.67 7.32 -4.29
CA ARG A 147 -9.15 7.94 -5.53
C ARG A 147 -8.55 9.32 -5.27
N TYR A 148 -9.22 10.12 -4.45
CA TYR A 148 -8.74 11.45 -4.08
C TYR A 148 -7.39 11.35 -3.35
N VAL A 149 -7.29 10.49 -2.35
CA VAL A 149 -6.04 10.28 -1.60
C VAL A 149 -4.94 9.72 -2.51
N ALA A 150 -5.26 8.75 -3.38
CA ALA A 150 -4.31 8.19 -4.35
C ALA A 150 -3.89 9.21 -5.43
N GLY A 151 -4.70 10.24 -5.69
CA GLY A 151 -4.45 11.19 -6.77
C GLY A 151 -4.54 10.56 -8.16
N THR A 152 -5.39 9.54 -8.33
CA THR A 152 -5.57 8.82 -9.60
C THR A 152 -6.94 8.16 -9.66
N GLY A 153 -7.44 7.93 -10.87
CA GLY A 153 -8.61 7.12 -11.13
C GLY A 153 -8.34 5.62 -10.94
N GLY A 154 -9.32 4.83 -11.32
CA GLY A 154 -9.26 3.38 -11.28
C GLY A 154 -10.02 2.77 -10.11
N GLU A 155 -10.05 1.43 -10.09
CA GLU A 155 -10.74 0.67 -9.06
C GLU A 155 -9.79 0.29 -7.92
N PRO A 156 -10.14 0.59 -6.66
CA PRO A 156 -9.43 0.08 -5.50
C PRO A 156 -9.51 -1.44 -5.43
N ILE A 157 -8.44 -2.08 -4.98
CA ILE A 157 -8.42 -3.52 -4.68
C ILE A 157 -8.80 -3.70 -3.21
N PHE A 158 -9.92 -4.34 -2.97
CA PHE A 158 -10.42 -4.61 -1.63
C PHE A 158 -10.02 -6.01 -1.13
N SER A 159 -9.79 -6.13 0.15
CA SER A 159 -9.59 -7.40 0.85
C SER A 159 -10.00 -7.30 2.31
N LEU A 160 -10.44 -8.41 2.91
CA LEU A 160 -10.43 -8.50 4.37
C LEU A 160 -9.00 -8.77 4.81
N GLN A 161 -8.60 -8.16 5.90
CA GLN A 161 -7.26 -8.32 6.45
C GLN A 161 -7.34 -8.64 7.94
N ALA A 162 -6.58 -9.66 8.38
CA ALA A 162 -6.30 -9.89 9.79
C ALA A 162 -4.78 -9.87 10.01
N ILE A 163 -4.35 -9.08 10.97
CA ILE A 163 -2.93 -8.94 11.33
C ILE A 163 -2.72 -9.59 12.68
N PHE A 164 -1.92 -10.64 12.69
CA PHE A 164 -1.52 -11.38 13.88
C PHE A 164 -0.13 -10.90 14.30
N SER A 165 -0.05 -10.03 15.29
CA SER A 165 1.21 -9.52 15.85
C SER A 165 1.68 -10.38 17.03
N GLY A 166 3.01 -10.45 17.22
CA GLY A 166 3.59 -11.24 18.32
C GLY A 166 3.49 -12.77 18.15
N HIS A 167 3.19 -13.24 16.93
CA HIS A 167 2.98 -14.68 16.67
C HIS A 167 4.26 -15.49 16.47
N SER A 168 5.38 -14.81 16.27
CA SER A 168 6.69 -15.44 16.09
C SER A 168 7.79 -14.54 16.66
N PRO A 169 8.74 -15.09 17.42
CA PRO A 169 9.85 -14.32 17.97
C PRO A 169 10.94 -13.98 16.93
N ARG A 170 10.71 -14.20 15.65
CA ARG A 170 11.75 -14.12 14.61
C ARG A 170 11.74 -12.80 13.88
N GLY A 171 12.72 -11.95 14.20
CA GLY A 171 13.16 -10.80 13.41
C GLY A 171 12.24 -9.57 13.47
N ASN A 172 12.82 -8.41 13.19
CA ASN A 172 12.09 -7.16 13.11
C ASN A 172 11.10 -7.18 11.95
N ASP A 173 9.88 -6.70 12.17
CA ASP A 173 8.91 -6.47 11.12
C ASP A 173 9.42 -5.31 10.25
N PRO A 174 9.64 -5.51 8.94
CA PRO A 174 10.12 -4.44 8.06
C PRO A 174 9.14 -3.27 7.93
N GLN A 175 7.92 -3.43 8.41
CA GLN A 175 6.91 -2.37 8.48
C GLN A 175 7.04 -1.52 9.75
N SER A 176 7.93 -1.87 10.68
CA SER A 176 8.10 -1.13 11.95
C SER A 176 8.87 0.17 11.77
N ASP A 177 9.69 0.28 10.73
CA ASP A 177 10.41 1.52 10.44
C ASP A 177 9.54 2.45 9.61
N PHE A 178 9.66 3.75 9.81
CA PHE A 178 9.04 4.73 8.91
C PHE A 178 9.58 4.56 7.50
N HIS A 179 8.66 4.51 6.54
CA HIS A 179 9.00 4.31 5.14
C HIS A 179 7.96 4.95 4.22
N THR A 180 8.35 5.08 2.95
CA THR A 180 7.44 5.34 1.85
C THR A 180 7.15 4.04 1.12
N ASP A 181 5.93 3.85 0.62
CA ASP A 181 5.67 2.71 -0.27
C ASP A 181 6.28 2.91 -1.66
N THR A 182 6.30 4.16 -2.12
CA THR A 182 6.74 4.52 -3.47
C THR A 182 6.94 6.03 -3.57
N PHE A 183 7.55 6.50 -4.67
CA PHE A 183 7.84 7.90 -4.95
C PHE A 183 6.61 8.74 -5.37
N HIS A 184 5.44 8.15 -5.53
CA HIS A 184 4.23 8.84 -6.00
C HIS A 184 3.04 8.55 -5.09
N SER A 185 2.01 9.37 -5.20
CA SER A 185 0.78 9.19 -4.43
C SER A 185 0.15 7.82 -4.69
N THR A 186 -0.17 7.14 -3.61
CA THR A 186 -0.93 5.89 -3.57
C THR A 186 -1.80 5.89 -2.33
N ALA A 187 -2.94 5.22 -2.36
CA ALA A 187 -3.80 5.13 -1.19
C ALA A 187 -3.82 3.72 -0.60
N LYS A 188 -3.82 3.67 0.72
CA LYS A 188 -4.28 2.53 1.50
C LYS A 188 -5.41 2.98 2.39
N ALA A 189 -6.44 2.15 2.51
CA ALA A 189 -7.59 2.38 3.36
C ALA A 189 -7.75 1.21 4.34
N TRP A 190 -8.11 1.53 5.57
CA TRP A 190 -8.38 0.58 6.65
C TRP A 190 -9.71 1.00 7.29
N PHE A 191 -10.68 0.11 7.22
CA PHE A 191 -11.93 0.24 7.98
C PHE A 191 -11.88 -0.77 9.12
N PHE A 192 -11.72 -0.26 10.34
CA PHE A 192 -11.47 -1.08 11.52
C PHE A 192 -12.77 -1.69 12.06
N LEU A 193 -12.80 -3.03 12.13
CA LEU A 193 -13.96 -3.77 12.63
C LEU A 193 -13.91 -3.98 14.15
N GLU A 194 -12.78 -3.64 14.78
CA GLU A 194 -12.53 -3.77 16.20
C GLU A 194 -11.72 -2.59 16.71
N ASN A 195 -11.78 -2.34 18.02
CA ASN A 195 -10.97 -1.31 18.65
C ASN A 195 -9.47 -1.64 18.49
N VAL A 196 -8.70 -0.66 18.12
CA VAL A 196 -7.23 -0.76 18.01
C VAL A 196 -6.61 0.07 19.12
N ALA A 197 -6.03 -0.60 20.12
CA ALA A 197 -5.30 0.06 21.18
C ALA A 197 -3.88 0.46 20.73
N GLU A 198 -3.30 1.48 21.34
CA GLU A 198 -1.99 2.02 20.95
C GLU A 198 -0.83 1.04 21.17
N ASP A 199 -0.96 0.11 22.12
CA ASP A 199 0.01 -0.95 22.44
C ASP A 199 -0.10 -2.19 21.53
N LYS A 200 -1.11 -2.25 20.62
CA LYS A 200 -1.39 -3.42 19.77
C LYS A 200 -0.95 -3.25 18.32
N GLY A 201 0.11 -2.49 18.09
CA GLY A 201 0.72 -2.32 16.77
C GLY A 201 -0.15 -1.57 15.77
N PRO A 202 -0.73 -0.41 16.13
CA PRO A 202 -1.53 0.39 15.21
C PRO A 202 -0.70 0.94 14.05
N PHE A 203 -1.42 1.41 13.02
CA PHE A 203 -0.85 2.24 11.98
C PHE A 203 -0.36 3.56 12.58
N SER A 204 0.77 4.08 12.07
CA SER A 204 1.27 5.39 12.44
C SER A 204 1.72 6.13 11.18
N TYR A 205 1.49 7.43 11.16
CA TYR A 205 1.73 8.30 10.01
C TYR A 205 2.32 9.64 10.47
N ILE A 206 3.25 10.19 9.71
CA ILE A 206 3.78 11.54 9.95
C ILE A 206 2.93 12.54 9.20
N PRO A 207 2.11 13.36 9.88
CA PRO A 207 1.25 14.36 9.24
C PRO A 207 2.05 15.30 8.35
N GLY A 208 1.49 15.63 7.17
CA GLY A 208 2.13 16.53 6.23
C GLY A 208 3.27 15.93 5.40
N SER A 209 3.74 14.71 5.71
CA SER A 209 4.88 14.08 5.02
C SER A 209 4.61 13.68 3.56
N HIS A 210 3.36 13.76 3.10
CA HIS A 210 2.99 13.59 1.70
C HIS A 210 3.30 14.83 0.84
N LYS A 211 3.60 15.98 1.48
CA LYS A 211 3.91 17.24 0.78
C LYS A 211 5.37 17.26 0.34
N LEU A 212 5.61 17.76 -0.86
CA LEU A 212 6.95 17.95 -1.41
C LEU A 212 7.54 19.31 -0.99
N THR A 213 7.84 19.46 0.30
CA THR A 213 8.55 20.64 0.82
C THR A 213 9.99 20.67 0.29
N LYS A 214 10.66 21.82 0.39
CA LYS A 214 12.08 21.97 0.02
C LYS A 214 12.96 20.94 0.76
N ASN A 215 12.74 20.76 2.07
CA ASN A 215 13.51 19.82 2.88
C ASN A 215 13.23 18.37 2.45
N ARG A 216 11.96 18.02 2.15
CA ARG A 216 11.61 16.70 1.61
C ARG A 216 12.28 16.44 0.26
N LEU A 217 12.26 17.40 -0.66
CA LEU A 217 12.92 17.26 -1.97
C LEU A 217 14.43 17.10 -1.83
N ASN A 218 15.08 17.86 -0.96
CA ASN A 218 16.52 17.71 -0.68
C ASN A 218 16.84 16.32 -0.12
N TRP A 219 16.03 15.80 0.76
CA TRP A 219 16.19 14.45 1.30
C TRP A 219 16.00 13.40 0.21
N GLU A 220 14.93 13.47 -0.60
CA GLU A 220 14.69 12.56 -1.72
C GLU A 220 15.85 12.54 -2.73
N TYR A 221 16.41 13.71 -3.01
CA TYR A 221 17.61 13.83 -3.86
C TYR A 221 18.78 13.03 -3.28
N ARG A 222 19.16 13.30 -2.03
CA ARG A 222 20.25 12.59 -1.36
C ARG A 222 20.06 11.07 -1.37
N MET A 223 18.84 10.63 -1.03
CA MET A 223 18.50 9.21 -0.98
C MET A 223 18.59 8.54 -2.35
N SER A 224 18.17 9.22 -3.41
CA SER A 224 18.15 8.66 -4.77
C SER A 224 19.55 8.50 -5.37
N CYS A 225 20.49 9.39 -5.06
CA CYS A 225 21.84 9.37 -5.63
C CYS A 225 22.63 8.08 -5.34
N SER A 226 22.38 7.44 -4.20
CA SER A 226 23.07 6.20 -3.79
C SER A 226 22.14 5.00 -3.60
N ALA A 227 20.87 5.13 -3.98
CA ALA A 227 19.85 4.14 -3.65
C ALA A 227 20.14 2.75 -4.20
N SER A 228 20.68 2.62 -5.43
CA SER A 228 20.99 1.33 -6.06
C SER A 228 22.06 0.52 -5.31
N LYS A 229 22.95 1.20 -4.59
CA LYS A 229 24.05 0.61 -3.81
C LYS A 229 23.73 0.48 -2.32
N ASN A 230 22.52 0.85 -1.89
CA ASN A 230 22.15 0.86 -0.48
C ASN A 230 22.07 -0.56 0.08
N SER A 231 22.68 -0.79 1.25
CA SER A 231 22.66 -2.08 1.95
C SER A 231 21.26 -2.50 2.40
N ASN A 232 20.38 -1.54 2.66
CA ASN A 232 18.98 -1.81 2.93
C ASN A 232 18.22 -2.10 1.62
N LYS A 233 17.93 -3.37 1.38
CA LYS A 233 17.23 -3.83 0.16
C LYS A 233 15.86 -3.18 -0.08
N TYR A 234 15.16 -2.77 0.96
CA TYR A 234 13.88 -2.06 0.80
C TYR A 234 14.13 -0.66 0.26
N HIS A 235 15.17 0.02 0.74
CA HIS A 235 15.60 1.32 0.23
C HIS A 235 16.04 1.20 -1.23
N ALA A 236 16.93 0.27 -1.55
CA ALA A 236 17.39 0.00 -2.92
C ALA A 236 16.23 -0.34 -3.88
N ARG A 237 15.13 -0.87 -3.37
CA ARG A 237 13.90 -1.15 -4.12
C ARG A 237 12.91 0.01 -4.13
N GLY A 238 13.32 1.20 -3.69
CA GLY A 238 12.53 2.43 -3.77
C GLY A 238 11.42 2.54 -2.71
N SER A 239 11.62 1.92 -1.55
CA SER A 239 10.86 2.17 -0.34
C SER A 239 11.79 2.87 0.64
N PHE A 240 11.94 4.19 0.48
CA PHE A 240 12.88 4.97 1.25
C PHE A 240 12.50 5.03 2.73
N ARG A 241 13.50 4.99 3.59
CA ARG A 241 13.36 4.96 5.06
C ARG A 241 14.12 6.13 5.66
N PRO A 242 13.41 7.12 6.21
CA PRO A 242 14.05 8.21 6.93
C PRO A 242 14.58 7.71 8.28
N THR A 243 15.72 8.21 8.68
CA THR A 243 16.20 8.11 10.06
C THR A 243 15.47 9.11 10.96
N PRO A 244 15.55 9.00 12.30
CA PRO A 244 15.03 10.02 13.20
C PRO A 244 15.61 11.40 12.91
N ASP A 245 16.90 11.52 12.59
CA ASP A 245 17.56 12.77 12.24
C ASP A 245 17.03 13.33 10.92
N ASP A 246 16.83 12.50 9.90
CA ASP A 246 16.20 12.93 8.65
C ASP A 246 14.81 13.54 8.90
N LEU A 247 14.01 12.94 9.79
CA LEU A 247 12.67 13.46 10.12
C LEU A 247 12.74 14.80 10.83
N LYS A 248 13.70 14.97 11.72
CA LYS A 248 13.97 16.24 12.41
C LYS A 248 14.43 17.33 11.42
N ASP A 249 15.36 17.01 10.53
CA ASP A 249 15.85 17.92 9.50
C ASP A 249 14.75 18.37 8.53
N MET A 250 13.80 17.48 8.27
CA MET A 250 12.63 17.80 7.46
C MET A 250 11.57 18.61 8.20
N ALA A 251 11.75 18.86 9.50
CA ALA A 251 10.87 19.65 10.38
C ALA A 251 9.41 19.12 10.39
N TYR A 252 9.25 17.80 10.50
CA TYR A 252 7.92 17.19 10.65
C TYR A 252 7.50 17.15 12.12
N ASP A 253 6.17 17.27 12.31
CA ASP A 253 5.52 17.08 13.61
C ASP A 253 5.65 15.63 14.10
N GLN A 254 5.27 15.42 15.36
CA GLN A 254 5.23 14.09 15.97
C GLN A 254 4.31 13.16 15.19
N PRO A 255 4.68 11.89 15.06
CA PRO A 255 3.87 10.90 14.37
C PRO A 255 2.49 10.74 15.02
N LYS A 256 1.43 10.73 14.21
CA LYS A 256 0.10 10.33 14.64
C LYS A 256 0.02 8.81 14.72
N VAL A 257 -0.27 8.29 15.91
CA VAL A 257 -0.60 6.88 16.15
C VAL A 257 -2.11 6.73 16.08
N PHE A 258 -2.58 5.71 15.35
CA PHE A 258 -4.02 5.48 15.13
C PHE A 258 -4.55 4.42 16.10
N GLY A 259 -4.48 4.72 17.40
CA GLY A 259 -5.36 4.08 18.40
C GLY A 259 -6.77 4.57 18.16
N VAL A 260 -7.64 3.72 17.63
CA VAL A 260 -8.97 4.12 17.16
C VAL A 260 -10.04 3.12 17.60
N PRO A 261 -11.28 3.59 17.85
CA PRO A 261 -12.42 2.69 18.06
C PRO A 261 -12.76 1.92 16.78
N ALA A 262 -13.48 0.83 16.93
CA ALA A 262 -14.18 0.18 15.84
C ALA A 262 -15.05 1.18 15.06
N ASN A 263 -15.49 0.83 13.86
CA ASN A 263 -16.25 1.71 12.98
C ASN A 263 -15.49 2.99 12.59
N THR A 264 -14.15 2.92 12.50
CA THR A 264 -13.31 4.02 12.03
C THR A 264 -12.73 3.68 10.66
N LEU A 265 -12.87 4.60 9.71
CA LEU A 265 -12.23 4.53 8.39
C LEU A 265 -11.01 5.46 8.38
N VAL A 266 -9.86 4.93 8.00
CA VAL A 266 -8.64 5.70 7.75
C VAL A 266 -8.19 5.46 6.31
N ILE A 267 -7.93 6.52 5.55
CA ILE A 267 -7.39 6.45 4.18
C ILE A 267 -6.13 7.32 4.14
N ALA A 268 -4.97 6.74 3.88
CA ALA A 268 -3.71 7.46 3.89
C ALA A 268 -2.95 7.38 2.56
N ASN A 269 -2.30 8.50 2.22
CA ASN A 269 -1.35 8.56 1.10
C ASN A 269 -0.02 7.96 1.52
N THR A 270 0.29 6.77 1.02
CA THR A 270 1.48 6.02 1.44
C THR A 270 2.78 6.42 0.72
N MET A 271 2.76 7.53 -0.03
CA MET A 271 3.98 8.30 -0.35
C MET A 271 4.50 9.06 0.88
N GLY A 272 3.62 9.41 1.83
CA GLY A 272 4.01 9.95 3.12
C GLY A 272 4.65 8.89 4.01
N PHE A 273 5.40 9.32 5.01
CA PHE A 273 6.08 8.43 5.94
C PHE A 273 5.09 7.78 6.89
N HIS A 274 5.09 6.46 6.87
CA HIS A 274 4.19 5.66 7.69
C HIS A 274 4.87 4.39 8.16
N ARG A 275 4.32 3.80 9.22
CA ARG A 275 4.76 2.51 9.76
C ARG A 275 3.64 1.77 10.46
N ARG A 276 3.87 0.53 10.80
CA ARG A 276 3.16 -0.21 11.83
C ARG A 276 3.94 -0.04 13.12
N THR A 277 3.32 0.45 14.18
CA THR A 277 4.00 0.49 15.48
C THR A 277 4.26 -0.93 15.97
N PRO A 278 5.34 -1.17 16.74
CA PRO A 278 5.55 -2.45 17.39
C PRO A 278 4.36 -2.81 18.30
N SER A 279 3.95 -4.07 18.29
CA SER A 279 2.95 -4.58 19.23
C SER A 279 3.66 -5.07 20.49
N GLN A 280 3.24 -4.57 21.63
CA GLN A 280 3.81 -4.98 22.93
C GLN A 280 3.27 -6.35 23.38
N GLN A 281 2.08 -6.74 22.87
CA GLN A 281 1.41 -7.98 23.19
C GLN A 281 0.97 -8.71 21.92
N ALA A 282 0.77 -10.03 22.03
CA ALA A 282 0.14 -10.78 20.97
C ALA A 282 -1.27 -10.22 20.71
N SER A 283 -1.55 -9.85 19.48
CA SER A 283 -2.81 -9.23 19.11
C SER A 283 -3.29 -9.68 17.73
N VAL A 284 -4.60 -9.60 17.53
CA VAL A 284 -5.23 -9.80 16.23
C VAL A 284 -6.03 -8.55 15.91
N ARG A 285 -5.77 -7.94 14.77
CA ARG A 285 -6.51 -6.79 14.26
C ARG A 285 -7.21 -7.15 12.97
N VAL A 286 -8.52 -6.91 12.91
CA VAL A 286 -9.34 -7.22 11.74
C VAL A 286 -9.87 -5.94 11.11
N GLU A 287 -9.73 -5.86 9.80
CA GLU A 287 -10.09 -4.67 9.04
C GLU A 287 -10.55 -5.02 7.61
N LEU A 288 -11.45 -4.23 7.05
CA LEU A 288 -11.64 -4.17 5.62
C LEU A 288 -10.55 -3.24 5.06
N TYR A 289 -9.72 -3.78 4.21
CA TYR A 289 -8.57 -3.09 3.62
C TYR A 289 -8.80 -2.80 2.15
N ALA A 290 -8.39 -1.63 1.71
CA ALA A 290 -8.33 -1.32 0.28
C ALA A 290 -7.00 -0.68 -0.09
N SER A 291 -6.60 -0.83 -1.35
CA SER A 291 -5.43 -0.15 -1.90
C SER A 291 -5.68 0.31 -3.33
N LEU A 292 -5.16 1.48 -3.66
CA LEU A 292 -5.15 1.99 -5.02
C LEU A 292 -3.76 2.51 -5.38
N ARG A 293 -3.16 1.83 -6.34
CA ARG A 293 -1.87 2.21 -6.94
C ARG A 293 -1.98 2.02 -8.45
N ARG A 294 -1.69 3.06 -9.21
CA ARG A 294 -1.69 3.05 -10.67
C ARG A 294 -0.41 3.69 -11.19
N ASN A 295 -0.22 3.63 -12.50
CA ASN A 295 0.86 4.37 -13.13
C ASN A 295 0.65 5.88 -12.88
N PRO A 296 1.59 6.59 -12.20
CA PRO A 296 1.42 7.99 -11.85
C PRO A 296 1.51 8.94 -13.06
N PHE A 297 2.01 8.45 -14.19
CA PHE A 297 2.17 9.23 -15.42
C PHE A 297 1.01 9.01 -16.41
N ASN A 298 -0.04 8.30 -16.02
CA ASN A 298 -1.24 8.19 -16.83
C ASN A 298 -1.99 9.53 -16.83
N VAL A 299 -1.95 10.23 -17.96
CA VAL A 299 -2.61 11.54 -18.14
C VAL A 299 -4.13 11.43 -18.29
N PHE A 300 -4.64 10.20 -18.54
CA PHE A 300 -6.07 9.88 -18.65
C PHE A 300 -6.47 8.85 -17.56
N PRO A 301 -6.39 9.22 -16.28
CA PRO A 301 -6.63 8.27 -15.18
C PRO A 301 -8.07 7.72 -15.15
N GLN A 302 -9.01 8.34 -15.86
CA GLN A 302 -10.38 7.83 -16.04
C GLN A 302 -10.43 6.62 -16.99
N LEU A 303 -9.46 6.48 -17.89
CA LEU A 303 -9.35 5.39 -18.88
C LEU A 303 -8.51 4.22 -18.34
N ASP A 304 -8.71 3.85 -17.07
CA ASP A 304 -8.06 2.67 -16.50
C ASP A 304 -8.74 1.39 -17.03
N ILE A 305 -8.00 0.58 -17.78
CA ILE A 305 -8.49 -0.69 -18.34
C ILE A 305 -9.03 -1.61 -17.23
N LEU A 306 -8.41 -1.59 -16.04
CA LEU A 306 -8.87 -2.36 -14.91
C LEU A 306 -10.20 -1.86 -14.31
N SER A 307 -10.65 -0.66 -14.72
CA SER A 307 -11.95 -0.08 -14.31
C SER A 307 -13.10 -0.45 -15.26
N VAL A 308 -12.85 -1.20 -16.32
CA VAL A 308 -13.91 -1.75 -17.17
C VAL A 308 -14.81 -2.66 -16.35
N ARG A 309 -16.14 -2.50 -16.48
CA ARG A 309 -17.16 -3.18 -15.66
C ARG A 309 -16.92 -4.68 -15.48
N PHE A 310 -16.45 -5.37 -16.52
CA PHE A 310 -16.16 -6.80 -16.47
C PHE A 310 -14.93 -7.13 -15.60
N LEU A 311 -13.89 -6.27 -15.60
CA LEU A 311 -12.65 -6.48 -14.83
C LEU A 311 -12.74 -5.92 -13.42
N GLN A 312 -13.46 -4.82 -13.25
CA GLN A 312 -13.63 -4.05 -12.04
C GLN A 312 -13.97 -4.90 -10.81
N ASN A 313 -14.90 -5.83 -10.98
CA ASN A 313 -15.37 -6.70 -9.91
C ASN A 313 -14.54 -7.97 -9.73
N ARG A 314 -13.49 -8.18 -10.53
CA ARG A 314 -12.66 -9.41 -10.58
C ARG A 314 -11.18 -9.15 -10.31
N ILE A 315 -10.80 -7.92 -9.99
CA ILE A 315 -9.38 -7.54 -9.81
C ILE A 315 -8.69 -8.40 -8.75
N GLY A 316 -9.36 -8.70 -7.64
CA GLY A 316 -8.83 -9.57 -6.59
C GLY A 316 -8.52 -10.99 -7.12
N MET A 317 -9.44 -11.57 -7.88
CA MET A 317 -9.27 -12.88 -8.50
C MET A 317 -8.17 -12.85 -9.58
N ILE A 318 -8.17 -11.85 -10.46
CA ILE A 318 -7.16 -11.70 -11.51
C ILE A 318 -5.76 -11.58 -10.87
N TYR A 319 -5.62 -10.80 -9.80
CA TYR A 319 -4.39 -10.70 -9.04
C TYR A 319 -3.94 -12.06 -8.49
N CYS A 320 -4.84 -12.84 -7.88
CA CYS A 320 -4.52 -14.18 -7.38
C CYS A 320 -4.10 -15.13 -8.50
N ILE A 321 -4.78 -15.11 -9.65
CA ILE A 321 -4.43 -15.95 -10.81
C ILE A 321 -3.05 -15.56 -11.35
N ALA A 322 -2.81 -14.26 -11.58
CA ALA A 322 -1.53 -13.75 -12.07
C ALA A 322 -0.37 -14.11 -11.12
N MET A 323 -0.60 -13.99 -9.82
CA MET A 323 0.37 -14.38 -8.80
C MET A 323 0.66 -15.88 -8.83
N THR A 324 -0.38 -16.73 -8.94
CA THR A 324 -0.23 -18.19 -8.99
C THR A 324 0.50 -18.62 -10.26
N PHE A 325 0.16 -18.03 -11.39
CA PHE A 325 0.83 -18.27 -12.67
C PHE A 325 2.30 -17.86 -12.61
N GLY A 326 2.61 -16.65 -12.12
CA GLY A 326 3.98 -16.17 -11.95
C GLY A 326 4.82 -17.09 -11.05
N ASN A 327 4.23 -17.64 -9.98
CA ASN A 327 4.91 -18.59 -9.12
C ASN A 327 5.18 -19.94 -9.84
N ARG A 328 4.19 -20.43 -10.58
CA ARG A 328 4.28 -21.76 -11.23
C ARG A 328 5.17 -21.77 -12.46
N PHE A 329 5.12 -20.71 -13.27
CA PHE A 329 5.78 -20.68 -14.59
C PHE A 329 7.00 -19.76 -14.67
N LEU A 330 7.06 -18.71 -13.82
CA LEU A 330 8.14 -17.72 -13.83
C LEU A 330 9.05 -17.83 -12.61
N GLY A 331 8.87 -18.82 -11.75
CA GLY A 331 9.68 -19.04 -10.55
C GLY A 331 9.64 -17.88 -9.53
N THR A 332 8.63 -17.01 -9.63
CA THR A 332 8.49 -15.88 -8.70
C THR A 332 8.07 -16.41 -7.33
N LYS A 333 8.89 -16.18 -6.31
CA LYS A 333 8.54 -16.57 -4.93
C LYS A 333 7.40 -15.69 -4.42
N LEU A 334 6.21 -16.26 -4.35
CA LEU A 334 5.05 -15.58 -3.78
C LEU A 334 5.21 -15.40 -2.28
N PRO A 335 4.99 -14.19 -1.75
CA PRO A 335 4.96 -13.98 -0.30
C PRO A 335 3.70 -14.58 0.34
N TRP A 336 2.63 -14.75 -0.42
CA TRP A 336 1.33 -15.25 0.03
C TRP A 336 1.26 -16.78 -0.08
N LYS A 337 0.79 -17.42 1.00
CA LYS A 337 0.58 -18.87 1.09
C LYS A 337 -0.88 -19.16 1.37
N ASN A 338 -1.41 -20.18 0.71
CA ASN A 338 -2.77 -20.65 0.98
C ASN A 338 -2.90 -21.08 2.47
N ALA A 339 -3.84 -20.45 3.19
CA ALA A 339 -4.17 -20.75 4.58
C ALA A 339 -5.50 -21.55 4.70
N GLY A 340 -6.09 -21.96 3.58
CA GLY A 340 -7.32 -22.75 3.49
C GLY A 340 -8.58 -21.91 3.76
N TYR A 341 -9.71 -22.64 3.79
CA TYR A 341 -11.04 -22.08 4.08
C TYR A 341 -11.30 -22.06 5.59
N GLY A 342 -11.81 -20.94 6.12
CA GLY A 342 -12.12 -20.83 7.56
C GLY A 342 -12.31 -19.40 8.02
N PHE A 343 -12.58 -19.19 9.31
CA PHE A 343 -12.82 -17.87 9.88
C PHE A 343 -11.56 -17.01 9.84
N LEU A 344 -11.76 -15.71 9.70
CA LEU A 344 -10.69 -14.74 9.53
C LEU A 344 -9.70 -14.73 10.73
N LYS A 345 -10.23 -14.87 11.94
CA LYS A 345 -9.47 -14.87 13.20
C LYS A 345 -8.81 -16.20 13.59
N ASN A 346 -9.04 -17.29 12.85
CA ASN A 346 -8.39 -18.56 13.19
C ASN A 346 -6.87 -18.38 13.24
N PRO A 347 -6.19 -18.89 14.28
CA PRO A 347 -4.74 -18.71 14.40
C PRO A 347 -4.01 -19.20 13.15
N PRO A 348 -2.94 -18.52 12.71
CA PRO A 348 -2.10 -19.03 11.63
C PRO A 348 -1.49 -20.38 12.01
N LYS A 349 -1.35 -21.26 11.00
CA LYS A 349 -0.68 -22.55 11.24
C LYS A 349 0.74 -22.32 11.70
N LYS A 350 1.12 -22.91 12.86
CA LYS A 350 2.50 -22.92 13.33
C LYS A 350 3.37 -23.59 12.25
N ARG A 351 4.44 -22.93 11.84
CA ARG A 351 5.42 -23.56 10.95
C ARG A 351 5.98 -24.79 11.68
N SER A 352 5.76 -25.99 11.15
CA SER A 352 6.55 -27.15 11.54
C SER A 352 8.02 -26.77 11.35
N LYS A 353 8.84 -26.91 12.39
CA LYS A 353 10.29 -26.87 12.23
C LYS A 353 10.63 -27.89 11.16
N ARG A 354 11.10 -27.49 9.97
CA ARG A 354 11.82 -28.44 9.13
C ARG A 354 12.96 -28.93 10.03
N ARG A 355 12.94 -30.21 10.37
CA ARG A 355 14.11 -30.87 10.92
C ARG A 355 15.26 -30.66 9.93
N PRO A 356 16.46 -30.42 10.41
CA PRO A 356 17.65 -30.19 9.60
C PRO A 356 17.87 -31.31 8.58
#